data_16b7a922f374c8fedf2370fbb50af45d
#
_entry.id   16b7a922f374c8fedf2370fbb50af45d
#
_cell.length_a   1.000
_cell.length_b   1.000
_cell.length_c   1.000
_cell.angle_alpha   90.00
_cell.angle_beta   90.00
_cell.angle_gamma   90.00
#
_symmetry.space_group_name_H-M   'P 1'
#
loop_
_entity.id
_entity.type
_entity.pdbx_description
1 polymer ?
#
loop_
_entity_poly.entity_id
_entity_poly.type
_entity_poly.pdbx_seq_one_letter_code
_entity_poly.pdbx_strand_id
1 'polypeptide(L)'
;MGTIAPIGSHLARLLPGTSEDTLGRLESAARRQSFRRRDLLHARGMDLPPFVVLDGHVMYRRVVETGQVRAALIAPPGYLGGLRAISRPDAETLYELLALTDGTWATWDPQFVRELALQDAALAVDLLGLAWDFALVLNMRLDERSFSSARQRMASILLRYGSVIFDTAHPVAQRADLAAMIGTSRVMMYRTLRGLEADGLVERQHGGGINVLDQEGLARLVEVAAPGGAPAL
;
A
#
# COMPACT_ATOMS: atom_id res chain seq x y z
N MET A 1 2.44 14.95 -16.96
CA MET A 1 3.10 13.65 -16.77
C MET A 1 4.37 13.91 -15.99
N GLY A 2 4.42 13.58 -14.71
CA GLY A 2 5.64 13.67 -13.91
C GLY A 2 6.68 12.67 -14.45
N THR A 3 7.96 13.03 -14.40
CA THR A 3 9.04 12.12 -14.79
C THR A 3 9.08 11.00 -13.75
N ILE A 4 8.82 9.75 -14.16
CA ILE A 4 8.93 8.57 -13.28
C ILE A 4 10.39 8.48 -12.84
N ALA A 5 10.63 8.45 -11.53
CA ALA A 5 11.98 8.32 -10.99
C ALA A 5 12.65 7.02 -11.52
N PRO A 6 13.95 7.04 -11.84
CA PRO A 6 14.68 5.84 -12.24
C PRO A 6 14.59 4.75 -11.17
N ILE A 7 14.57 3.48 -11.58
CA ILE A 7 14.55 2.33 -10.64
C ILE A 7 15.74 2.44 -9.66
N GLY A 8 16.92 2.78 -10.14
CA GLY A 8 18.11 2.93 -9.32
C GLY A 8 17.93 3.87 -8.15
N SER A 9 17.21 4.99 -8.34
CA SER A 9 16.93 5.93 -7.23
C SER A 9 16.03 5.31 -6.15
N HIS A 10 15.06 4.48 -6.54
CA HIS A 10 14.22 3.76 -5.58
C HIS A 10 15.03 2.69 -4.84
N LEU A 11 15.85 1.91 -5.58
CA LEU A 11 16.68 0.85 -5.01
C LEU A 11 17.71 1.40 -4.03
N ALA A 12 18.43 2.46 -4.39
CA ALA A 12 19.44 3.06 -3.50
C ALA A 12 18.85 3.57 -2.18
N ARG A 13 17.62 4.06 -2.20
CA ARG A 13 16.92 4.49 -0.99
C ARG A 13 16.42 3.33 -0.14
N LEU A 14 15.95 2.25 -0.77
CA LEU A 14 15.35 1.09 -0.10
C LEU A 14 16.41 0.11 0.42
N LEU A 15 17.57 0.07 -0.22
CA LEU A 15 18.65 -0.88 0.01
C LEU A 15 19.98 -0.13 0.26
N PRO A 16 20.06 0.68 1.32
CA PRO A 16 21.16 1.62 1.52
C PRO A 16 22.51 0.95 1.84
N GLY A 17 22.51 -0.29 2.32
CA GLY A 17 23.72 -1.06 2.60
C GLY A 17 24.21 -1.87 1.41
N THR A 18 23.38 -2.06 0.39
CA THR A 18 23.67 -2.89 -0.78
C THR A 18 24.73 -2.26 -1.67
N SER A 19 25.67 -3.06 -2.21
CA SER A 19 26.73 -2.58 -3.09
C SER A 19 26.21 -1.99 -4.39
N GLU A 20 26.92 -1.00 -4.96
CA GLU A 20 26.55 -0.37 -6.24
C GLU A 20 26.47 -1.40 -7.39
N ASP A 21 27.38 -2.40 -7.40
CA ASP A 21 27.34 -3.48 -8.39
C ASP A 21 26.03 -4.28 -8.31
N THR A 22 25.64 -4.66 -7.09
CA THR A 22 24.39 -5.40 -6.85
C THR A 22 23.17 -4.56 -7.21
N LEU A 23 23.16 -3.26 -6.88
CA LEU A 23 22.09 -2.34 -7.29
C LEU A 23 22.00 -2.23 -8.81
N GLY A 24 23.15 -2.11 -9.51
CA GLY A 24 23.20 -2.08 -10.99
C GLY A 24 22.66 -3.37 -11.62
N ARG A 25 22.98 -4.53 -11.04
CA ARG A 25 22.44 -5.83 -11.48
C ARG A 25 20.95 -5.94 -11.26
N LEU A 26 20.43 -5.48 -10.11
CA LEU A 26 18.99 -5.39 -9.84
C LEU A 26 18.31 -4.48 -10.85
N GLU A 27 18.85 -3.29 -11.12
CA GLU A 27 18.28 -2.34 -12.08
C GLU A 27 18.20 -2.93 -13.49
N SER A 28 19.29 -3.58 -13.93
CA SER A 28 19.40 -4.17 -15.26
C SER A 28 18.46 -5.37 -15.47
N ALA A 29 18.21 -6.16 -14.43
CA ALA A 29 17.32 -7.33 -14.48
C ALA A 29 15.84 -7.00 -14.26
N ALA A 30 15.52 -5.76 -13.93
CA ALA A 30 14.16 -5.33 -13.62
C ALA A 30 13.24 -5.39 -14.84
N ARG A 31 12.10 -6.06 -14.71
CA ARG A 31 11.05 -6.10 -15.72
C ARG A 31 10.02 -5.01 -15.42
N ARG A 32 10.06 -3.91 -16.17
CA ARG A 32 9.11 -2.80 -16.01
C ARG A 32 7.80 -3.11 -16.75
N GLN A 33 6.68 -2.83 -16.08
CA GLN A 33 5.34 -2.96 -16.65
C GLN A 33 4.48 -1.78 -16.21
N SER A 34 3.77 -1.19 -17.15
CA SER A 34 2.73 -0.20 -16.84
C SER A 34 1.43 -0.90 -16.51
N PHE A 35 0.66 -0.30 -15.64
CA PHE A 35 -0.67 -0.78 -15.26
C PHE A 35 -1.68 0.37 -15.30
N ARG A 36 -2.93 0.00 -15.51
CA ARG A 36 -4.06 0.93 -15.46
C ARG A 36 -4.82 0.73 -14.16
N ARG A 37 -5.49 1.76 -13.75
CA ARG A 37 -6.44 1.71 -12.65
C ARG A 37 -7.40 0.54 -12.79
N ARG A 38 -7.61 -0.22 -11.70
CA ARG A 38 -8.39 -1.45 -11.61
C ARG A 38 -7.79 -2.69 -12.23
N ASP A 39 -6.60 -2.62 -12.79
CA ASP A 39 -5.91 -3.84 -13.20
C ASP A 39 -5.64 -4.73 -11.98
N LEU A 40 -5.91 -6.02 -12.14
CA LEU A 40 -5.47 -7.04 -11.20
C LEU A 40 -4.03 -7.43 -11.54
N LEU A 41 -3.08 -6.85 -10.80
CA LEU A 41 -1.65 -7.05 -11.05
C LEU A 41 -1.19 -8.43 -10.61
N HIS A 42 -1.86 -9.00 -9.61
CA HIS A 42 -1.54 -10.30 -9.07
C HIS A 42 -2.79 -10.95 -8.47
N ALA A 43 -3.02 -12.22 -8.78
CA ALA A 43 -4.14 -12.99 -8.28
C ALA A 43 -3.75 -13.82 -7.03
N ARG A 44 -4.72 -14.06 -6.16
CA ARG A 44 -4.56 -14.96 -5.02
C ARG A 44 -4.19 -16.37 -5.49
N GLY A 45 -3.36 -17.07 -4.73
CA GLY A 45 -2.96 -18.45 -5.03
C GLY A 45 -1.81 -18.56 -6.04
N MET A 46 -1.28 -17.45 -6.50
CA MET A 46 -0.10 -17.41 -7.35
C MET A 46 1.12 -16.90 -6.56
N ASP A 47 2.31 -17.18 -7.07
CA ASP A 47 3.55 -16.67 -6.52
C ASP A 47 3.69 -15.19 -6.82
N LEU A 48 3.77 -14.37 -5.78
CA LEU A 48 3.98 -12.94 -5.93
C LEU A 48 5.49 -12.65 -6.03
N PRO A 49 6.01 -12.26 -7.21
CA PRO A 49 7.42 -11.97 -7.37
C PRO A 49 7.84 -10.75 -6.55
N PRO A 50 9.12 -10.58 -6.22
CA PRO A 50 9.63 -9.32 -5.71
C PRO A 50 9.31 -8.19 -6.68
N PHE A 51 8.82 -7.07 -6.17
CA PHE A 51 8.44 -5.92 -7.00
C PHE A 51 8.64 -4.59 -6.28
N VAL A 52 8.79 -3.53 -7.03
CA VAL A 52 8.74 -2.15 -6.53
C VAL A 52 7.69 -1.36 -7.31
N VAL A 53 6.87 -0.59 -6.61
CA VAL A 53 5.98 0.39 -7.24
C VAL A 53 6.82 1.62 -7.60
N LEU A 54 6.91 1.95 -8.90
CA LEU A 54 7.68 3.09 -9.37
C LEU A 54 6.82 4.36 -9.45
N ASP A 55 5.56 4.17 -9.83
CA ASP A 55 4.55 5.22 -9.90
C ASP A 55 3.17 4.62 -9.68
N GLY A 56 2.24 5.43 -9.18
CA GLY A 56 0.89 4.99 -8.86
C GLY A 56 0.77 4.32 -7.50
N HIS A 57 -0.40 3.74 -7.22
CA HIS A 57 -0.73 3.11 -5.94
C HIS A 57 -1.37 1.75 -6.16
N VAL A 58 -0.95 0.77 -5.36
CA VAL A 58 -1.42 -0.62 -5.43
C VAL A 58 -1.98 -1.05 -4.08
N MET A 59 -3.15 -1.66 -4.07
CA MET A 59 -3.78 -2.17 -2.85
C MET A 59 -3.56 -3.67 -2.72
N TYR A 60 -3.01 -4.09 -1.59
CA TYR A 60 -3.09 -5.48 -1.13
C TYR A 60 -4.47 -5.72 -0.54
N ARG A 61 -5.22 -6.63 -1.14
CA ARG A 61 -6.51 -7.05 -0.61
C ARG A 61 -6.60 -8.55 -0.47
N ARG A 62 -7.38 -9.00 0.49
CA ARG A 62 -7.73 -10.41 0.68
C ARG A 62 -9.23 -10.57 0.53
N VAL A 63 -9.64 -11.44 -0.38
CA VAL A 63 -11.02 -11.89 -0.47
C VAL A 63 -11.13 -13.16 0.37
N VAL A 64 -11.94 -13.11 1.43
CA VAL A 64 -12.21 -14.29 2.28
C VAL A 64 -13.35 -15.11 1.66
N GLU A 65 -13.51 -16.37 2.11
CA GLU A 65 -14.50 -17.31 1.56
C GLU A 65 -15.94 -16.79 1.54
N THR A 66 -16.27 -15.90 2.47
CA THR A 66 -17.58 -15.23 2.52
C THR A 66 -17.77 -14.13 1.47
N GLY A 67 -16.79 -13.91 0.58
CA GLY A 67 -16.77 -12.81 -0.40
C GLY A 67 -16.45 -11.44 0.20
N GLN A 68 -16.16 -11.36 1.50
CA GLN A 68 -15.77 -10.10 2.12
C GLN A 68 -14.34 -9.73 1.69
N VAL A 69 -14.15 -8.47 1.34
CA VAL A 69 -12.84 -7.92 1.02
C VAL A 69 -12.23 -7.29 2.28
N ARG A 70 -10.97 -7.62 2.53
CA ARG A 70 -10.13 -6.96 3.56
C ARG A 70 -8.92 -6.36 2.89
N ALA A 71 -8.79 -5.05 2.94
CA ALA A 71 -7.57 -4.39 2.55
C ALA A 71 -6.52 -4.52 3.67
N ALA A 72 -5.34 -4.97 3.31
CA ALA A 72 -4.23 -5.08 4.25
C ALA A 72 -3.39 -3.80 4.23
N LEU A 73 -3.10 -3.28 3.03
CA LEU A 73 -2.14 -2.21 2.83
C LEU A 73 -2.40 -1.51 1.48
N ILE A 74 -2.06 -0.22 1.39
CA ILE A 74 -1.85 0.50 0.14
C ILE A 74 -0.36 0.72 -0.02
N ALA A 75 0.20 0.23 -1.11
CA ALA A 75 1.60 0.37 -1.49
C ALA A 75 1.76 1.64 -2.37
N PRO A 76 2.45 2.68 -1.88
CA PRO A 76 2.75 3.90 -2.63
C PRO A 76 3.97 3.70 -3.55
N PRO A 77 4.33 4.70 -4.36
CA PRO A 77 5.61 4.72 -5.05
C PRO A 77 6.78 4.53 -4.09
N GLY A 78 7.73 3.69 -4.48
CA GLY A 78 8.87 3.29 -3.64
C GLY A 78 8.60 2.15 -2.67
N TYR A 79 7.40 1.57 -2.67
CA TYR A 79 7.13 0.37 -1.88
C TYR A 79 7.72 -0.87 -2.56
N LEU A 80 8.54 -1.62 -1.83
CA LEU A 80 9.09 -2.91 -2.26
C LEU A 80 8.34 -4.04 -1.57
N GLY A 81 7.81 -4.98 -2.35
CA GLY A 81 7.01 -6.10 -1.88
C GLY A 81 7.40 -7.42 -2.50
N GLY A 82 6.63 -8.49 -2.21
CA GLY A 82 6.89 -9.83 -2.75
C GLY A 82 8.11 -10.54 -2.13
N LEU A 83 8.65 -10.04 -1.02
CA LEU A 83 9.89 -10.55 -0.40
C LEU A 83 9.80 -12.02 0.01
N ARG A 84 8.60 -12.53 0.27
CA ARG A 84 8.40 -13.93 0.64
C ARG A 84 8.88 -14.89 -0.44
N ALA A 85 8.70 -14.55 -1.71
CA ALA A 85 9.09 -15.39 -2.84
C ALA A 85 10.61 -15.62 -2.91
N ILE A 86 11.41 -14.70 -2.36
CA ILE A 86 12.88 -14.83 -2.30
C ILE A 86 13.28 -16.01 -1.40
N SER A 87 12.60 -16.18 -0.27
CA SER A 87 12.90 -17.25 0.69
C SER A 87 12.08 -18.53 0.44
N ARG A 88 10.91 -18.41 -0.16
CA ARG A 88 9.94 -19.51 -0.40
C ARG A 88 9.27 -19.30 -1.77
N PRO A 89 9.91 -19.67 -2.86
CA PRO A 89 9.40 -19.42 -4.22
C PRO A 89 8.06 -20.11 -4.49
N ASP A 90 7.78 -21.25 -3.86
CA ASP A 90 6.53 -22.02 -4.07
C ASP A 90 5.39 -21.59 -3.13
N ALA A 91 5.57 -20.50 -2.42
CA ALA A 91 4.60 -20.08 -1.41
C ALA A 91 3.51 -19.17 -2.00
N GLU A 92 2.36 -19.73 -2.26
CA GLU A 92 1.18 -19.01 -2.71
C GLU A 92 0.86 -17.80 -1.81
N THR A 93 0.53 -16.66 -2.43
CA THR A 93 0.04 -15.51 -1.69
C THR A 93 -1.44 -15.61 -1.37
N LEU A 94 -1.81 -15.12 -0.18
CA LEU A 94 -3.22 -14.97 0.22
C LEU A 94 -3.85 -13.66 -0.26
N TYR A 95 -3.04 -12.80 -0.88
CA TYR A 95 -3.43 -11.45 -1.27
C TYR A 95 -3.55 -11.34 -2.79
N GLU A 96 -4.43 -10.46 -3.22
CA GLU A 96 -4.49 -9.93 -4.57
C GLU A 96 -3.90 -8.53 -4.57
N LEU A 97 -3.29 -8.13 -5.66
CA LEU A 97 -2.80 -6.78 -5.89
C LEU A 97 -3.68 -6.08 -6.93
N LEU A 98 -4.39 -5.05 -6.47
CA LEU A 98 -5.27 -4.24 -7.31
C LEU A 98 -4.67 -2.84 -7.50
N ALA A 99 -4.55 -2.41 -8.76
CA ALA A 99 -4.14 -1.05 -9.08
C ALA A 99 -5.22 -0.04 -8.66
N LEU A 100 -4.86 0.93 -7.82
CA LEU A 100 -5.74 2.02 -7.41
C LEU A 100 -5.67 3.23 -8.34
N THR A 101 -4.54 3.43 -8.99
CA THR A 101 -4.31 4.47 -10.01
C THR A 101 -3.66 3.84 -11.22
N ASP A 102 -3.52 4.58 -12.32
CA ASP A 102 -2.56 4.25 -13.35
C ASP A 102 -1.15 4.35 -12.75
N GLY A 103 -0.21 3.57 -13.28
CA GLY A 103 1.15 3.57 -12.75
C GLY A 103 2.09 2.60 -13.45
N THR A 104 3.24 2.41 -12.83
CA THR A 104 4.30 1.52 -13.31
C THR A 104 4.92 0.80 -12.12
N TRP A 105 5.22 -0.47 -12.28
CA TRP A 105 5.99 -1.24 -11.34
C TRP A 105 7.14 -1.96 -12.02
N ALA A 106 8.10 -2.42 -11.26
CA ALA A 106 9.15 -3.30 -11.71
C ALA A 106 9.13 -4.59 -10.89
N THR A 107 9.39 -5.72 -11.55
CA THR A 107 9.40 -7.05 -10.93
C THR A 107 10.71 -7.75 -11.23
N TRP A 108 11.07 -8.72 -10.39
CA TRP A 108 12.25 -9.56 -10.55
C TRP A 108 11.90 -11.03 -10.45
N ASP A 109 12.73 -11.87 -11.05
CA ASP A 109 12.75 -13.29 -10.77
C ASP A 109 13.17 -13.52 -9.30
N PRO A 110 12.38 -14.25 -8.49
CA PRO A 110 12.72 -14.49 -7.08
C PRO A 110 14.05 -15.20 -6.89
N GLN A 111 14.38 -16.15 -7.78
CA GLN A 111 15.61 -16.91 -7.71
C GLN A 111 16.84 -16.01 -7.97
N PHE A 112 16.74 -15.11 -8.94
CA PHE A 112 17.79 -14.14 -9.23
C PHE A 112 18.07 -13.24 -7.99
N VAL A 113 17.02 -12.70 -7.34
CA VAL A 113 17.21 -11.88 -6.14
C VAL A 113 17.81 -12.70 -4.99
N ARG A 114 17.40 -13.95 -4.85
CA ARG A 114 17.96 -14.88 -3.85
C ARG A 114 19.44 -15.12 -4.08
N GLU A 115 19.86 -15.36 -5.31
CA GLU A 115 21.27 -15.59 -5.67
C GLU A 115 22.12 -14.34 -5.38
N LEU A 116 21.60 -13.15 -5.68
CA LEU A 116 22.26 -11.89 -5.31
C LEU A 116 22.40 -11.74 -3.80
N ALA A 117 21.33 -12.01 -3.04
CA ALA A 117 21.35 -11.91 -1.59
C ALA A 117 22.31 -12.92 -0.91
N LEU A 118 22.59 -14.06 -1.56
CA LEU A 118 23.60 -15.02 -1.10
C LEU A 118 25.03 -14.57 -1.42
N GLN A 119 25.22 -13.73 -2.44
CA GLN A 119 26.52 -13.17 -2.84
C GLN A 119 26.83 -11.85 -2.11
N ASP A 120 25.82 -11.04 -1.84
CA ASP A 120 25.91 -9.75 -1.17
C ASP A 120 25.12 -9.78 0.15
N ALA A 121 25.83 -9.99 1.26
CA ALA A 121 25.22 -10.06 2.59
C ALA A 121 24.51 -8.76 2.98
N ALA A 122 24.97 -7.60 2.47
CA ALA A 122 24.32 -6.32 2.76
C ALA A 122 22.92 -6.24 2.11
N LEU A 123 22.74 -6.78 0.89
CA LEU A 123 21.42 -6.93 0.29
C LEU A 123 20.51 -7.79 1.18
N ALA A 124 21.01 -8.91 1.71
CA ALA A 124 20.20 -9.77 2.58
C ALA A 124 19.76 -9.04 3.87
N VAL A 125 20.64 -8.22 4.45
CA VAL A 125 20.35 -7.41 5.64
C VAL A 125 19.29 -6.33 5.31
N ASP A 126 19.45 -5.62 4.19
CA ASP A 126 18.48 -4.62 3.75
C ASP A 126 17.09 -5.23 3.51
N LEU A 127 17.03 -6.40 2.83
CA LEU A 127 15.77 -7.12 2.61
C LEU A 127 15.13 -7.59 3.92
N LEU A 128 15.92 -8.00 4.91
CA LEU A 128 15.43 -8.34 6.24
C LEU A 128 14.86 -7.11 6.95
N GLY A 129 15.54 -5.96 6.86
CA GLY A 129 15.06 -4.68 7.37
C GLY A 129 13.68 -4.32 6.81
N LEU A 130 13.53 -4.38 5.49
CA LEU A 130 12.24 -4.12 4.82
C LEU A 130 11.14 -5.10 5.24
N ALA A 131 11.48 -6.38 5.45
CA ALA A 131 10.51 -7.36 5.95
C ALA A 131 10.08 -7.06 7.39
N TRP A 132 11.00 -6.58 8.22
CA TRP A 132 10.72 -6.13 9.58
C TRP A 132 9.84 -4.88 9.61
N ASP A 133 10.14 -3.87 8.80
CA ASP A 133 9.33 -2.66 8.67
C ASP A 133 7.90 -2.99 8.23
N PHE A 134 7.74 -3.92 7.30
CA PHE A 134 6.42 -4.41 6.90
C PHE A 134 5.67 -5.07 8.06
N ALA A 135 6.35 -5.90 8.86
CA ALA A 135 5.76 -6.54 10.04
C ALA A 135 5.35 -5.49 11.08
N LEU A 136 6.17 -4.46 11.29
CA LEU A 136 5.87 -3.35 12.19
C LEU A 136 4.64 -2.57 11.74
N VAL A 137 4.54 -2.25 10.44
CA VAL A 137 3.35 -1.58 9.86
C VAL A 137 2.08 -2.42 10.08
N LEU A 138 2.16 -3.74 9.91
CA LEU A 138 1.01 -4.62 10.17
C LEU A 138 0.60 -4.61 11.65
N ASN A 139 1.57 -4.63 12.58
CA ASN A 139 1.29 -4.53 14.02
C ASN A 139 0.63 -3.20 14.37
N MET A 140 1.16 -2.07 13.88
CA MET A 140 0.55 -0.75 14.08
C MET A 140 -0.91 -0.70 13.57
N ARG A 141 -1.21 -1.36 12.46
CA ARG A 141 -2.59 -1.45 11.94
C ARG A 141 -3.50 -2.32 12.81
N LEU A 142 -2.97 -3.35 13.46
CA LEU A 142 -3.72 -4.12 14.45
C LEU A 142 -4.05 -3.25 15.67
N ASP A 143 -3.11 -2.45 16.13
CA ASP A 143 -3.32 -1.50 17.22
C ASP A 143 -4.36 -0.42 16.84
N GLU A 144 -4.24 0.18 15.66
CA GLU A 144 -5.24 1.12 15.13
C GLU A 144 -6.64 0.51 15.12
N ARG A 145 -6.78 -0.76 14.74
CA ARG A 145 -8.08 -1.46 14.75
C ARG A 145 -8.62 -1.71 16.16
N SER A 146 -7.73 -1.94 17.11
CA SER A 146 -8.09 -2.26 18.50
C SER A 146 -8.44 -1.02 19.32
N PHE A 147 -7.74 0.09 19.07
CA PHE A 147 -7.82 1.30 19.91
C PHE A 147 -8.46 2.50 19.21
N SER A 148 -8.61 2.51 17.88
CA SER A 148 -9.19 3.63 17.15
C SER A 148 -10.63 3.35 16.74
N SER A 149 -11.48 4.37 16.85
CA SER A 149 -12.86 4.32 16.34
C SER A 149 -12.88 4.23 14.80
N ALA A 150 -13.99 3.76 14.22
CA ALA A 150 -14.17 3.76 12.77
C ALA A 150 -14.04 5.15 12.16
N ARG A 151 -14.39 6.20 12.92
CA ARG A 151 -14.27 7.61 12.52
C ARG A 151 -12.81 8.03 12.41
N GLN A 152 -11.98 7.68 13.38
CA GLN A 152 -10.54 7.98 13.38
C GLN A 152 -9.81 7.23 12.26
N ARG A 153 -10.12 5.95 12.06
CA ARG A 153 -9.54 5.17 10.96
C ARG A 153 -9.92 5.74 9.59
N MET A 154 -11.18 6.19 9.45
CA MET A 154 -11.61 6.85 8.21
C MET A 154 -10.87 8.17 7.99
N ALA A 155 -10.72 9.01 9.02
CA ALA A 155 -9.96 10.24 8.94
C ALA A 155 -8.50 9.99 8.53
N SER A 156 -7.84 8.99 9.11
CA SER A 156 -6.47 8.58 8.76
C SER A 156 -6.34 8.18 7.29
N ILE A 157 -7.27 7.39 6.76
CA ILE A 157 -7.25 6.96 5.34
C ILE A 157 -7.50 8.14 4.41
N LEU A 158 -8.45 9.02 4.74
CA LEU A 158 -8.75 10.19 3.92
C LEU A 158 -7.58 11.18 3.89
N LEU A 159 -6.89 11.38 5.01
CA LEU A 159 -5.69 12.22 5.07
C LEU A 159 -4.54 11.66 4.20
N ARG A 160 -4.28 10.36 4.31
CA ARG A 160 -3.15 9.73 3.59
C ARG A 160 -3.42 9.54 2.10
N TYR A 161 -4.64 9.21 1.73
CA TYR A 161 -4.96 8.72 0.39
C TYR A 161 -6.15 9.42 -0.25
N GLY A 162 -6.74 10.42 0.42
CA GLY A 162 -7.96 11.09 -0.05
C GLY A 162 -7.80 11.66 -1.44
N SER A 163 -6.74 12.42 -1.68
CA SER A 163 -6.42 13.02 -2.98
C SER A 163 -6.12 11.99 -4.07
N VAL A 164 -5.61 10.81 -3.71
CA VAL A 164 -5.20 9.76 -4.67
C VAL A 164 -6.36 8.84 -5.02
N ILE A 165 -7.16 8.47 -4.02
CA ILE A 165 -8.16 7.41 -4.15
C ILE A 165 -9.56 7.97 -4.37
N PHE A 166 -9.87 9.15 -3.83
CA PHE A 166 -11.22 9.69 -3.74
C PHE A 166 -11.42 11.03 -4.45
N ASP A 167 -10.34 11.71 -4.88
CA ASP A 167 -10.35 13.06 -5.45
C ASP A 167 -10.85 13.12 -6.90
N THR A 168 -11.31 12.07 -7.50
CA THR A 168 -11.69 12.15 -8.91
C THR A 168 -13.18 11.89 -9.12
N ALA A 169 -13.71 12.47 -10.19
CA ALA A 169 -15.05 12.14 -10.70
C ALA A 169 -15.24 10.61 -10.90
N HIS A 170 -14.15 9.87 -10.84
CA HIS A 170 -14.10 8.42 -10.94
C HIS A 170 -13.29 7.82 -9.79
N PRO A 171 -13.85 7.68 -8.57
CA PRO A 171 -13.13 7.14 -7.44
C PRO A 171 -12.65 5.72 -7.73
N VAL A 172 -11.38 5.48 -7.42
CA VAL A 172 -10.71 4.21 -7.68
C VAL A 172 -11.21 3.11 -6.74
N ALA A 173 -11.36 3.47 -5.48
CA ALA A 173 -11.88 2.57 -4.48
C ALA A 173 -13.41 2.57 -4.53
N GLN A 174 -13.99 1.40 -4.69
CA GLN A 174 -15.42 1.26 -4.45
C GLN A 174 -15.71 1.48 -2.96
N ARG A 175 -16.93 1.87 -2.62
CA ARG A 175 -17.36 2.02 -1.21
C ARG A 175 -17.14 0.74 -0.38
N ALA A 176 -17.14 -0.43 -1.05
CA ALA A 176 -16.78 -1.70 -0.42
C ALA A 176 -15.30 -1.74 0.02
N ASP A 177 -14.41 -1.16 -0.79
CA ASP A 177 -12.99 -1.13 -0.50
C ASP A 177 -12.71 -0.17 0.67
N LEU A 178 -13.39 0.98 0.73
CA LEU A 178 -13.29 1.88 1.87
C LEU A 178 -13.72 1.21 3.18
N ALA A 179 -14.83 0.49 3.19
CA ALA A 179 -15.27 -0.29 4.36
C ALA A 179 -14.22 -1.34 4.76
N ALA A 180 -13.59 -2.00 3.78
CA ALA A 180 -12.52 -2.96 4.01
C ALA A 180 -11.25 -2.30 4.56
N MET A 181 -10.87 -1.12 4.06
CA MET A 181 -9.71 -0.34 4.52
C MET A 181 -9.84 0.06 5.99
N ILE A 182 -11.01 0.59 6.38
CA ILE A 182 -11.26 0.99 7.77
C ILE A 182 -11.65 -0.18 8.68
N GLY A 183 -11.77 -1.40 8.14
CA GLY A 183 -12.07 -2.61 8.90
C GLY A 183 -13.45 -2.60 9.56
N THR A 184 -14.50 -2.17 8.82
CA THR A 184 -15.86 -2.09 9.34
C THR A 184 -16.90 -2.57 8.31
N SER A 185 -18.17 -2.68 8.72
CA SER A 185 -19.25 -2.98 7.81
C SER A 185 -19.58 -1.80 6.88
N ARG A 186 -20.16 -2.07 5.71
CA ARG A 186 -20.63 -1.01 4.79
C ARG A 186 -21.60 -0.03 5.47
N VAL A 187 -22.50 -0.53 6.31
CA VAL A 187 -23.47 0.31 7.03
C VAL A 187 -22.76 1.27 7.98
N MET A 188 -21.79 0.76 8.77
CA MET A 188 -21.02 1.60 9.68
C MET A 188 -20.15 2.60 8.92
N MET A 189 -19.54 2.20 7.81
CA MET A 189 -18.76 3.08 6.94
C MET A 189 -19.61 4.26 6.45
N TYR A 190 -20.82 4.01 5.95
CA TYR A 190 -21.73 5.09 5.53
C TYR A 190 -22.15 6.00 6.68
N ARG A 191 -22.42 5.42 7.85
CA ARG A 191 -22.75 6.20 9.06
C ARG A 191 -21.61 7.11 9.47
N THR A 192 -20.39 6.58 9.45
CA THR A 192 -19.18 7.33 9.77
C THR A 192 -18.94 8.47 8.78
N LEU A 193 -19.09 8.18 7.47
CA LEU A 193 -18.89 9.18 6.42
C LEU A 193 -19.92 10.32 6.52
N ARG A 194 -21.20 9.99 6.79
CA ARG A 194 -22.24 11.01 7.04
C ARG A 194 -21.90 11.89 8.25
N GLY A 195 -21.34 11.30 9.32
CA GLY A 195 -20.92 12.06 10.48
C GLY A 195 -19.78 13.03 10.18
N LEU A 196 -18.79 12.61 9.38
CA LEU A 196 -17.70 13.50 8.94
C LEU A 196 -18.22 14.63 8.03
N GLU A 197 -19.20 14.33 7.18
CA GLU A 197 -19.84 15.31 6.30
C GLU A 197 -20.68 16.33 7.09
N ALA A 198 -21.45 15.88 8.09
CA ALA A 198 -22.24 16.76 8.96
C ALA A 198 -21.35 17.72 9.78
N ASP A 199 -20.13 17.29 10.11
CA ASP A 199 -19.14 18.13 10.79
C ASP A 199 -18.33 19.03 9.84
N GLY A 200 -18.63 19.03 8.54
CA GLY A 200 -17.97 19.85 7.53
C GLY A 200 -16.54 19.43 7.19
N LEU A 201 -16.12 18.22 7.58
CA LEU A 201 -14.76 17.76 7.35
C LEU A 201 -14.55 17.20 5.93
N VAL A 202 -15.60 16.66 5.33
CA VAL A 202 -15.61 16.08 4.00
C VAL A 202 -16.90 16.38 3.25
N GLU A 203 -16.86 16.23 1.93
CA GLU A 203 -18.02 16.33 1.04
C GLU A 203 -18.06 15.09 0.14
N ARG A 204 -19.21 14.48 0.02
CA ARG A 204 -19.44 13.37 -0.92
C ARG A 204 -19.82 13.89 -2.28
N GLN A 205 -19.09 13.51 -3.29
CA GLN A 205 -19.36 13.91 -4.66
C GLN A 205 -20.26 12.91 -5.39
N HIS A 206 -20.98 13.41 -6.42
CA HIS A 206 -21.68 12.57 -7.39
C HIS A 206 -20.65 11.65 -8.08
N GLY A 207 -20.96 10.33 -8.13
CA GLY A 207 -20.01 9.34 -8.67
C GLY A 207 -19.19 8.60 -7.60
N GLY A 208 -19.29 9.00 -6.31
CA GLY A 208 -18.71 8.27 -5.17
C GLY A 208 -17.37 8.81 -4.69
N GLY A 209 -16.90 9.93 -5.24
CA GLY A 209 -15.73 10.67 -4.73
C GLY A 209 -15.99 11.22 -3.33
N ILE A 210 -14.91 11.49 -2.61
CA ILE A 210 -14.91 12.14 -1.29
C ILE A 210 -13.87 13.26 -1.36
N ASN A 211 -14.34 14.48 -1.20
CA ASN A 211 -13.50 15.66 -1.12
C ASN A 211 -13.21 15.98 0.35
N VAL A 212 -11.95 16.19 0.71
CA VAL A 212 -11.55 16.63 2.05
C VAL A 212 -11.64 18.14 2.09
N LEU A 213 -12.51 18.66 2.98
CA LEU A 213 -12.73 20.09 3.14
C LEU A 213 -11.84 20.67 4.25
N ASP A 214 -11.65 19.96 5.36
CA ASP A 214 -10.84 20.37 6.51
C ASP A 214 -9.82 19.29 6.88
N GLN A 215 -8.60 19.43 6.37
CA GLN A 215 -7.49 18.51 6.68
C GLN A 215 -7.07 18.61 8.15
N GLU A 216 -7.06 19.80 8.74
CA GLU A 216 -6.68 19.99 10.15
C GLU A 216 -7.71 19.35 11.08
N GLY A 217 -9.00 19.48 10.77
CA GLY A 217 -10.07 18.82 11.49
C GLY A 217 -9.96 17.30 11.47
N LEU A 218 -9.62 16.73 10.32
CA LEU A 218 -9.33 15.29 10.21
C LEU A 218 -8.07 14.90 11.01
N ALA A 219 -7.00 15.72 10.97
CA ALA A 219 -5.77 15.44 11.70
C ALA A 219 -6.02 15.43 13.23
N ARG A 220 -6.78 16.39 13.75
CA ARG A 220 -7.19 16.41 15.17
C ARG A 220 -7.91 15.13 15.60
N LEU A 221 -8.74 14.53 14.72
CA LEU A 221 -9.40 13.26 15.02
C LEU A 221 -8.40 12.10 15.14
N VAL A 222 -7.31 12.13 14.38
CA VAL A 222 -6.28 11.08 14.38
C VAL A 222 -5.34 11.25 15.58
N GLU A 223 -4.93 12.47 15.93
CA GLU A 223 -4.01 12.76 17.05
C GLU A 223 -4.55 12.31 18.40
N VAL A 224 -5.85 12.41 18.62
CA VAL A 224 -6.50 11.95 19.88
C VAL A 224 -6.33 10.43 20.08
N ALA A 225 -5.97 9.67 19.03
CA ALA A 225 -5.86 8.20 19.08
C ALA A 225 -4.41 7.70 19.21
N ALA A 226 -3.40 8.56 19.04
CA ALA A 226 -2.01 8.13 19.00
C ALA A 226 -1.34 8.25 20.38
N PRO A 227 -1.13 7.17 21.13
CA PRO A 227 -0.12 7.15 22.16
C PRO A 227 1.26 6.95 21.52
N GLY A 228 2.00 8.05 21.28
CA GLY A 228 3.39 8.01 20.85
C GLY A 228 3.60 7.92 19.32
N GLY A 229 4.24 8.96 18.78
CA GLY A 229 4.46 9.20 17.36
C GLY A 229 4.99 8.01 16.57
N ALA A 230 4.29 7.70 15.50
CA ALA A 230 4.72 6.73 14.52
C ALA A 230 5.67 7.39 13.51
N PRO A 231 6.76 6.73 13.08
CA PRO A 231 7.59 7.22 11.98
C PRO A 231 6.79 7.26 10.68
N ALA A 232 6.93 8.35 9.93
CA ALA A 232 6.42 8.47 8.58
C ALA A 232 7.21 7.51 7.66
N LEU A 233 6.52 6.52 7.09
CA LEU A 233 6.99 5.72 5.96
C LEU A 233 6.43 6.29 4.67
#